data_e86a0cda2e8913cadc410efda77f9e15
#
_entry.id   e86a0cda2e8913cadc410efda77f9e15
#
_cell.length_a   1.000
_cell.length_b   1.000
_cell.length_c   1.000
_cell.angle_alpha   90.00
_cell.angle_beta   90.00
_cell.angle_gamma   90.00
#
_symmetry.space_group_name_H-M   'P 1'
#
loop_
_entity.id
_entity.type
_entity.pdbx_description
1 polymer ?
#
loop_
_entity_poly.entity_id
_entity_poly.type
_entity_poly.pdbx_seq_one_letter_code
_entity_poly.pdbx_strand_id
1 'polypeptide(L)'
;MQNTVDSGAEAGSSNELPAVEASNVRKTFGEFVALDDVNLQVHPGQLISLLGPSGSGKTTLLNIFAGFLRPTHGVVQFHGEDMTVVPPHQRGIGVVFQHYALFPHMTVGQNVGYPLRVRRMSRDHIKDKTKKALATVQLDAFEDRRVEQLSGGQKQRVALARAIVFEPKIILMDEPLSALDKQLREHMQIELRELHERLNATTIYVTHDQREALTLSDEIAVLNHGRIMQQGTPMDLYEDPKNSFVADFVGETSMISVTRTGEKSVQFGGNELETRSVVPEADPLYLAIRTEKLLVLDPDSEATGNVFSGRVRHAVYQGESMRLFIDIDGDTEVSVRRLCQAGDTMVMPKSGDNVRLHLPPESTVVVTD
;
A
#
# COMPACT_ATOMS: atom_id res chain seq x y z
N MET A 1 42.07 2.97 -26.96
CA MET A 1 41.72 3.75 -25.73
C MET A 1 40.29 3.41 -25.42
N GLN A 2 40.13 2.42 -24.53
CA GLN A 2 38.85 1.93 -24.04
C GLN A 2 38.47 2.74 -22.79
N ASN A 3 37.35 3.45 -22.83
CA ASN A 3 36.74 4.03 -21.62
C ASN A 3 35.65 3.07 -21.10
N THR A 4 36.00 2.32 -20.11
CA THR A 4 35.04 1.63 -19.24
C THR A 4 34.35 2.65 -18.35
N VAL A 5 33.04 2.81 -18.50
CA VAL A 5 32.19 3.56 -17.58
C VAL A 5 31.73 2.56 -16.50
N ASP A 6 32.33 2.72 -15.35
CA ASP A 6 31.98 1.99 -14.12
C ASP A 6 30.73 2.67 -13.53
N SER A 7 29.57 2.02 -13.62
CA SER A 7 28.32 2.47 -13.00
C SER A 7 28.08 1.71 -11.70
N GLY A 8 28.90 2.02 -10.72
CA GLY A 8 28.64 1.64 -9.32
C GLY A 8 27.52 2.54 -8.75
N ALA A 9 26.29 2.07 -8.77
CA ALA A 9 25.25 2.64 -7.94
C ALA A 9 25.48 2.16 -6.48
N GLU A 10 26.25 2.93 -5.74
CA GLU A 10 26.32 2.80 -4.28
C GLU A 10 24.94 3.16 -3.71
N ALA A 11 24.26 2.19 -3.11
CA ALA A 11 23.13 2.42 -2.21
C ALA A 11 23.66 3.25 -1.03
N GLY A 12 23.41 4.56 -1.07
CA GLY A 12 23.79 5.47 -0.01
C GLY A 12 22.98 5.15 1.25
N SER A 13 23.61 4.48 2.22
CA SER A 13 23.12 4.45 3.58
C SER A 13 23.27 5.86 4.16
N SER A 14 22.23 6.69 4.01
CA SER A 14 22.14 7.97 4.70
C SER A 14 22.07 7.66 6.20
N ASN A 15 23.08 8.14 6.94
CA ASN A 15 23.19 8.08 8.40
C ASN A 15 22.20 9.08 9.05
N GLU A 16 21.05 9.31 8.44
CA GLU A 16 20.02 10.23 8.85
C GLU A 16 19.05 9.51 9.79
N LEU A 17 18.79 10.10 10.96
CA LEU A 17 17.87 9.53 11.95
C LEU A 17 16.46 9.38 11.35
N PRO A 18 15.75 8.26 11.60
CA PRO A 18 14.36 8.11 11.19
C PRO A 18 13.49 9.27 11.69
N ALA A 19 12.58 9.74 10.87
CA ALA A 19 11.59 10.73 11.29
C ALA A 19 10.58 10.14 12.27
N VAL A 20 10.20 8.86 12.05
CA VAL A 20 9.37 8.08 12.97
C VAL A 20 9.99 6.70 13.13
N GLU A 21 10.12 6.24 14.37
CA GLU A 21 10.59 4.92 14.71
C GLU A 21 9.68 4.26 15.74
N ALA A 22 9.31 3.01 15.50
CA ALA A 22 8.69 2.11 16.46
C ALA A 22 9.63 0.95 16.73
N SER A 23 9.99 0.71 17.99
CA SER A 23 10.91 -0.36 18.39
C SER A 23 10.21 -1.30 19.37
N ASN A 24 10.03 -2.58 18.95
CA ASN A 24 9.39 -3.65 19.72
C ASN A 24 8.02 -3.25 20.29
N VAL A 25 7.23 -2.52 19.50
CA VAL A 25 5.94 -1.98 19.94
C VAL A 25 4.93 -3.12 20.06
N ARG A 26 4.44 -3.30 21.28
CA ARG A 26 3.35 -4.23 21.63
C ARG A 26 2.18 -3.48 22.22
N LYS A 27 0.95 -3.88 21.85
CA LYS A 27 -0.27 -3.35 22.43
C LYS A 27 -1.26 -4.45 22.73
N THR A 28 -1.69 -4.52 23.98
CA THR A 28 -2.74 -5.46 24.45
C THR A 28 -3.94 -4.72 24.97
N PHE A 29 -5.13 -5.32 24.81
CA PHE A 29 -6.40 -4.92 25.40
C PHE A 29 -6.98 -6.13 26.14
N GLY A 30 -6.74 -6.22 27.44
CA GLY A 30 -6.97 -7.45 28.20
C GLY A 30 -6.13 -8.60 27.62
N GLU A 31 -6.76 -9.70 27.24
CA GLU A 31 -6.11 -10.86 26.62
C GLU A 31 -5.83 -10.68 25.10
N PHE A 32 -6.49 -9.72 24.47
CA PHE A 32 -6.33 -9.50 23.02
C PHE A 32 -5.05 -8.74 22.72
N VAL A 33 -4.20 -9.32 21.87
CA VAL A 33 -2.97 -8.71 21.35
C VAL A 33 -3.27 -8.01 20.04
N ALA A 34 -3.30 -6.69 20.05
CA ALA A 34 -3.57 -5.86 18.86
C ALA A 34 -2.31 -5.56 18.05
N LEU A 35 -1.16 -5.44 18.71
CA LEU A 35 0.16 -5.31 18.10
C LEU A 35 1.13 -6.21 18.86
N ASP A 36 1.98 -6.92 18.12
CA ASP A 36 2.94 -7.87 18.67
C ASP A 36 4.29 -7.70 18.01
N ASP A 37 5.21 -7.09 18.73
CA ASP A 37 6.61 -6.86 18.32
C ASP A 37 6.75 -6.08 17.00
N VAL A 38 6.05 -4.96 16.89
CA VAL A 38 6.11 -4.11 15.69
C VAL A 38 7.38 -3.26 15.71
N ASN A 39 8.19 -3.43 14.67
CA ASN A 39 9.37 -2.63 14.38
C ASN A 39 9.18 -1.92 13.04
N LEU A 40 9.25 -0.57 13.02
CA LEU A 40 9.02 0.25 11.85
C LEU A 40 9.93 1.46 11.88
N GLN A 41 10.57 1.75 10.75
CA GLN A 41 11.33 2.99 10.55
C GLN A 41 10.78 3.73 9.34
N VAL A 42 10.60 5.06 9.46
CA VAL A 42 10.14 5.95 8.40
C VAL A 42 11.13 7.09 8.28
N HIS A 43 11.67 7.28 7.09
CA HIS A 43 12.68 8.30 6.85
C HIS A 43 12.06 9.69 6.62
N PRO A 44 12.84 10.79 6.85
CA PRO A 44 12.36 12.14 6.59
C PRO A 44 11.85 12.32 5.14
N GLY A 45 10.68 12.97 5.00
CA GLY A 45 10.06 13.22 3.69
C GLY A 45 9.43 12.01 3.01
N GLN A 46 9.50 10.82 3.59
CA GLN A 46 8.95 9.59 3.04
C GLN A 46 7.44 9.49 3.25
N LEU A 47 6.71 8.95 2.27
CA LEU A 47 5.34 8.49 2.42
C LEU A 47 5.31 6.96 2.56
N ILE A 48 4.96 6.48 3.75
CA ILE A 48 4.78 5.05 4.00
C ILE A 48 3.32 4.70 4.21
N SER A 49 2.84 3.64 3.55
CA SER A 49 1.51 3.08 3.82
C SER A 49 1.57 1.93 4.80
N LEU A 50 0.69 1.95 5.78
CA LEU A 50 0.33 0.79 6.60
C LEU A 50 -0.84 0.07 5.92
N LEU A 51 -0.56 -1.07 5.30
CA LEU A 51 -1.50 -1.84 4.51
C LEU A 51 -1.84 -3.17 5.23
N GLY A 52 -3.06 -3.66 5.11
CA GLY A 52 -3.45 -4.95 5.68
C GLY A 52 -4.96 -5.10 5.84
N PRO A 53 -5.47 -6.29 6.14
CA PRO A 53 -6.90 -6.53 6.35
C PRO A 53 -7.45 -5.77 7.56
N SER A 54 -8.78 -5.71 7.67
CA SER A 54 -9.43 -5.16 8.87
C SER A 54 -9.02 -5.93 10.12
N GLY A 55 -8.71 -5.21 11.20
CA GLY A 55 -8.27 -5.83 12.46
C GLY A 55 -6.78 -6.19 12.52
N SER A 56 -5.97 -5.91 11.49
CA SER A 56 -4.52 -6.21 11.49
C SER A 56 -3.67 -5.31 12.41
N GLY A 57 -4.24 -4.26 13.02
CA GLY A 57 -3.53 -3.38 13.96
C GLY A 57 -3.15 -2.00 13.42
N LYS A 58 -3.39 -1.67 12.14
CA LYS A 58 -3.00 -0.41 11.49
C LYS A 58 -3.44 0.85 12.25
N THR A 59 -4.74 1.00 12.49
CA THR A 59 -5.29 2.14 13.24
C THR A 59 -4.80 2.15 14.70
N THR A 60 -4.52 0.99 15.30
CA THR A 60 -3.91 0.92 16.64
C THR A 60 -2.49 1.50 16.63
N LEU A 61 -1.68 1.12 15.64
CA LEU A 61 -0.32 1.64 15.48
C LEU A 61 -0.34 3.15 15.18
N LEU A 62 -1.24 3.59 14.28
CA LEU A 62 -1.42 5.02 13.99
C LEU A 62 -1.81 5.82 15.25
N ASN A 63 -2.73 5.30 16.07
CA ASN A 63 -3.14 5.92 17.32
C ASN A 63 -2.01 6.00 18.36
N ILE A 64 -1.09 5.04 18.35
CA ILE A 64 0.13 5.08 19.17
C ILE A 64 1.05 6.20 18.66
N PHE A 65 1.27 6.31 17.35
CA PHE A 65 2.04 7.43 16.78
C PHE A 65 1.37 8.78 17.05
N ALA A 66 0.05 8.86 16.98
CA ALA A 66 -0.70 10.06 17.31
C ALA A 66 -0.69 10.43 18.82
N GLY A 67 -0.34 9.48 19.69
CA GLY A 67 -0.36 9.67 21.16
C GLY A 67 -1.74 9.53 21.79
N PHE A 68 -2.75 9.05 21.03
CA PHE A 68 -4.07 8.72 21.58
C PHE A 68 -4.07 7.42 22.37
N LEU A 69 -3.14 6.52 22.06
CA LEU A 69 -2.90 5.27 22.77
C LEU A 69 -1.44 5.19 23.21
N ARG A 70 -1.19 4.56 24.36
CA ARG A 70 0.16 4.20 24.78
C ARG A 70 0.41 2.72 24.43
N PRO A 71 1.60 2.36 23.96
CA PRO A 71 1.97 0.97 23.81
C PRO A 71 2.00 0.29 25.19
N THR A 72 1.83 -1.02 25.24
CA THR A 72 2.00 -1.83 26.45
C THR A 72 3.49 -2.07 26.72
N HIS A 73 4.26 -2.28 25.65
CA HIS A 73 5.73 -2.39 25.65
C HIS A 73 6.29 -1.72 24.39
N GLY A 74 7.59 -1.49 24.38
CA GLY A 74 8.29 -0.86 23.26
C GLY A 74 8.31 0.66 23.35
N VAL A 75 8.97 1.28 22.38
CA VAL A 75 9.26 2.71 22.33
C VAL A 75 8.85 3.29 20.98
N VAL A 76 8.36 4.52 20.99
CA VAL A 76 8.11 5.33 19.79
C VAL A 76 8.96 6.57 19.85
N GLN A 77 9.74 6.82 18.79
CA GLN A 77 10.59 8.01 18.69
C GLN A 77 10.23 8.84 17.45
N PHE A 78 10.34 10.15 17.56
CA PHE A 78 10.29 11.08 16.44
C PHE A 78 11.62 11.84 16.38
N HIS A 79 12.34 11.72 15.26
CA HIS A 79 13.67 12.31 15.08
C HIS A 79 14.62 12.00 16.26
N GLY A 80 14.54 10.76 16.79
CA GLY A 80 15.33 10.31 17.93
C GLY A 80 14.80 10.73 19.32
N GLU A 81 13.75 11.54 19.42
CA GLU A 81 13.12 11.93 20.68
C GLU A 81 12.03 10.93 21.10
N ASP A 82 12.05 10.48 22.36
CA ASP A 82 11.04 9.55 22.90
C ASP A 82 9.67 10.22 23.02
N MET A 83 8.70 9.71 22.22
CA MET A 83 7.31 10.14 22.20
C MET A 83 6.35 9.20 22.92
N THR A 84 6.83 8.11 23.50
CA THR A 84 6.01 7.02 24.05
C THR A 84 4.92 7.50 25.02
N VAL A 85 5.25 8.49 25.86
CA VAL A 85 4.32 9.06 26.87
C VAL A 85 3.86 10.49 26.56
N VAL A 86 4.38 11.10 25.49
CA VAL A 86 4.05 12.48 25.10
C VAL A 86 2.61 12.57 24.59
N PRO A 87 1.76 13.47 25.12
CA PRO A 87 0.36 13.60 24.69
C PRO A 87 0.24 14.18 23.28
N PRO A 88 -0.87 13.91 22.56
CA PRO A 88 -1.06 14.28 21.15
C PRO A 88 -0.77 15.74 20.81
N HIS A 89 -1.23 16.68 21.65
CA HIS A 89 -1.10 18.12 21.41
C HIS A 89 0.34 18.64 21.51
N GLN A 90 1.27 17.86 22.03
CA GLN A 90 2.69 18.20 22.16
C GLN A 90 3.58 17.52 21.11
N ARG A 91 3.04 16.56 20.32
CA ARG A 91 3.81 15.83 19.31
C ARG A 91 4.09 16.62 18.03
N GLY A 92 3.42 17.75 17.81
CA GLY A 92 3.64 18.60 16.63
C GLY A 92 3.24 17.98 15.29
N ILE A 93 2.37 16.98 15.30
CA ILE A 93 1.94 16.20 14.13
C ILE A 93 0.62 16.70 13.55
N GLY A 94 0.44 16.58 12.22
CA GLY A 94 -0.85 16.72 11.54
C GLY A 94 -1.60 15.40 11.52
N VAL A 95 -2.91 15.42 11.78
CA VAL A 95 -3.73 14.20 11.74
C VAL A 95 -4.97 14.41 10.87
N VAL A 96 -5.18 13.48 9.92
CA VAL A 96 -6.41 13.37 9.11
C VAL A 96 -7.11 12.08 9.52
N PHE A 97 -8.35 12.21 10.00
CA PHE A 97 -9.18 11.09 10.45
C PHE A 97 -10.07 10.56 9.33
N GLN A 98 -10.47 9.32 9.40
CA GLN A 98 -11.33 8.61 8.44
C GLN A 98 -12.63 9.37 8.12
N HIS A 99 -13.28 9.98 9.12
CA HIS A 99 -14.50 10.78 8.96
C HIS A 99 -14.22 12.30 8.98
N TYR A 100 -12.97 12.70 8.62
CA TYR A 100 -12.50 14.09 8.53
C TYR A 100 -12.55 14.87 9.85
N ALA A 101 -13.41 14.52 10.81
CA ALA A 101 -13.58 15.16 12.11
C ALA A 101 -13.67 16.71 12.02
N LEU A 102 -14.37 17.22 11.01
CA LEU A 102 -14.59 18.65 10.84
C LEU A 102 -15.63 19.16 11.85
N PHE A 103 -15.44 20.38 12.34
CA PHE A 103 -16.38 21.05 13.23
C PHE A 103 -17.57 21.58 12.41
N PRO A 104 -18.79 21.00 12.53
CA PRO A 104 -19.91 21.33 11.66
C PRO A 104 -20.41 22.76 11.83
N HIS A 105 -20.29 23.32 13.05
CA HIS A 105 -20.72 24.68 13.38
C HIS A 105 -19.74 25.78 12.94
N MET A 106 -18.60 25.41 12.36
CA MET A 106 -17.57 26.32 11.89
C MET A 106 -17.58 26.43 10.37
N THR A 107 -17.08 27.57 9.84
CA THR A 107 -16.77 27.71 8.42
C THR A 107 -15.50 26.93 8.05
N VAL A 108 -15.22 26.80 6.76
CA VAL A 108 -14.00 26.20 6.24
C VAL A 108 -12.75 26.89 6.81
N GLY A 109 -12.67 28.22 6.71
CA GLY A 109 -11.56 29.00 7.26
C GLY A 109 -11.41 28.84 8.77
N GLN A 110 -12.53 28.76 9.50
CA GLN A 110 -12.51 28.53 10.94
C GLN A 110 -12.01 27.12 11.30
N ASN A 111 -12.37 26.10 10.53
CA ASN A 111 -11.85 24.73 10.68
C ASN A 111 -10.33 24.70 10.45
N VAL A 112 -9.88 25.24 9.32
CA VAL A 112 -8.45 25.25 8.96
C VAL A 112 -7.63 26.07 9.96
N GLY A 113 -8.11 27.24 10.36
CA GLY A 113 -7.40 28.11 11.34
C GLY A 113 -7.48 27.64 12.79
N TYR A 114 -8.28 26.59 13.11
CA TYR A 114 -8.47 26.13 14.48
C TYR A 114 -7.17 25.70 15.18
N PRO A 115 -6.29 24.89 14.58
CA PRO A 115 -5.03 24.49 15.20
C PRO A 115 -4.11 25.68 15.57
N LEU A 116 -4.15 26.74 14.77
CA LEU A 116 -3.37 27.96 15.02
C LEU A 116 -3.94 28.77 16.18
N ARG A 117 -5.29 28.80 16.31
CA ARG A 117 -5.97 29.41 17.47
C ARG A 117 -5.61 28.73 18.79
N VAL A 118 -5.61 27.40 18.80
CA VAL A 118 -5.21 26.62 19.98
C VAL A 118 -3.76 26.92 20.38
N ARG A 119 -2.89 27.17 19.39
CA ARG A 119 -1.49 27.58 19.59
C ARG A 119 -1.33 29.07 19.95
N ARG A 120 -2.46 29.82 20.13
CA ARG A 120 -2.48 31.23 20.51
C ARG A 120 -1.74 32.16 19.54
N MET A 121 -1.71 31.84 18.26
CA MET A 121 -1.13 32.70 17.23
C MET A 121 -1.97 33.99 17.04
N SER A 122 -1.35 35.06 16.55
CA SER A 122 -2.06 36.32 16.26
C SER A 122 -3.10 36.15 15.15
N ARG A 123 -4.15 37.00 15.16
CA ARG A 123 -5.25 36.92 14.18
C ARG A 123 -4.74 37.05 12.73
N ASP A 124 -3.78 37.94 12.52
CA ASP A 124 -3.22 38.18 11.18
C ASP A 124 -2.43 36.96 10.67
N HIS A 125 -1.63 36.35 11.52
CA HIS A 125 -0.92 35.11 11.19
C HIS A 125 -1.90 33.96 10.91
N ILE A 126 -2.97 33.82 11.69
CA ILE A 126 -3.99 32.80 11.46
C ILE A 126 -4.64 33.01 10.09
N LYS A 127 -5.03 34.25 9.75
CA LYS A 127 -5.65 34.58 8.46
C LYS A 127 -4.72 34.27 7.29
N ASP A 128 -3.46 34.69 7.35
CA ASP A 128 -2.47 34.46 6.30
C ASP A 128 -2.18 32.96 6.09
N LYS A 129 -1.88 32.22 7.18
CA LYS A 129 -1.62 30.77 7.08
C LYS A 129 -2.85 29.99 6.64
N THR A 130 -4.05 30.36 7.08
CA THR A 130 -5.31 29.72 6.65
C THR A 130 -5.50 29.91 5.14
N LYS A 131 -5.30 31.12 4.62
CA LYS A 131 -5.42 31.40 3.19
C LYS A 131 -4.38 30.60 2.38
N LYS A 132 -3.13 30.54 2.83
CA LYS A 132 -2.08 29.72 2.19
C LYS A 132 -2.44 28.23 2.19
N ALA A 133 -2.90 27.68 3.31
CA ALA A 133 -3.29 26.28 3.41
C ALA A 133 -4.50 25.96 2.51
N LEU A 134 -5.48 26.85 2.41
CA LEU A 134 -6.61 26.69 1.48
C LEU A 134 -6.18 26.74 0.01
N ALA A 135 -5.26 27.63 -0.35
CA ALA A 135 -4.68 27.70 -1.69
C ALA A 135 -3.93 26.40 -2.05
N THR A 136 -3.18 25.85 -1.09
CA THR A 136 -2.43 24.58 -1.27
C THR A 136 -3.35 23.41 -1.66
N VAL A 137 -4.59 23.39 -1.14
CA VAL A 137 -5.59 22.34 -1.43
C VAL A 137 -6.67 22.82 -2.43
N GLN A 138 -6.47 23.94 -3.13
CA GLN A 138 -7.35 24.48 -4.17
C GLN A 138 -8.77 24.81 -3.65
N LEU A 139 -8.87 25.37 -2.45
CA LEU A 139 -10.14 25.77 -1.82
C LEU A 139 -10.21 27.26 -1.43
N ASP A 140 -9.48 28.14 -2.13
CA ASP A 140 -9.42 29.58 -1.83
C ASP A 140 -10.79 30.26 -1.75
N ALA A 141 -11.70 29.90 -2.67
CA ALA A 141 -13.02 30.48 -2.75
C ALA A 141 -14.03 29.95 -1.71
N PHE A 142 -13.59 29.04 -0.82
CA PHE A 142 -14.49 28.32 0.08
C PHE A 142 -14.36 28.74 1.55
N GLU A 143 -13.51 29.70 1.88
CA GLU A 143 -13.17 30.09 3.26
C GLU A 143 -14.40 30.36 4.14
N ASP A 144 -15.41 31.04 3.60
CA ASP A 144 -16.62 31.42 4.34
C ASP A 144 -17.75 30.40 4.30
N ARG A 145 -17.60 29.31 3.50
CA ARG A 145 -18.63 28.27 3.41
C ARG A 145 -18.70 27.43 4.67
N ARG A 146 -19.88 26.89 4.97
CA ARG A 146 -20.08 25.90 6.04
C ARG A 146 -19.73 24.50 5.55
N VAL A 147 -19.27 23.65 6.46
CA VAL A 147 -18.88 22.27 6.17
C VAL A 147 -20.01 21.45 5.53
N GLU A 148 -21.27 21.73 5.88
CA GLU A 148 -22.45 21.04 5.36
C GLU A 148 -22.68 21.29 3.85
N GLN A 149 -22.15 22.38 3.32
CA GLN A 149 -22.27 22.78 1.92
C GLN A 149 -21.20 22.17 1.01
N LEU A 150 -20.34 21.32 1.57
CA LEU A 150 -19.20 20.74 0.88
C LEU A 150 -19.47 19.30 0.42
N SER A 151 -18.94 18.93 -0.77
CA SER A 151 -18.85 17.54 -1.21
C SER A 151 -17.86 16.73 -0.34
N GLY A 152 -17.88 15.40 -0.47
CA GLY A 152 -16.95 14.51 0.25
C GLY A 152 -15.49 14.87 0.01
N GLY A 153 -15.08 15.05 -1.26
CA GLY A 153 -13.71 15.44 -1.60
C GLY A 153 -13.34 16.84 -1.09
N GLN A 154 -14.28 17.79 -1.09
CA GLN A 154 -14.05 19.12 -0.50
C GLN A 154 -13.85 19.03 1.02
N LYS A 155 -14.64 18.23 1.73
CA LYS A 155 -14.46 17.98 3.18
C LYS A 155 -13.09 17.38 3.48
N GLN A 156 -12.65 16.44 2.67
CA GLN A 156 -11.33 15.85 2.79
C GLN A 156 -10.21 16.89 2.61
N ARG A 157 -10.27 17.71 1.55
CA ARG A 157 -9.29 18.80 1.33
C ARG A 157 -9.29 19.81 2.48
N VAL A 158 -10.42 20.11 3.10
CA VAL A 158 -10.48 20.95 4.30
C VAL A 158 -9.78 20.27 5.49
N ALA A 159 -9.97 18.97 5.68
CA ALA A 159 -9.29 18.22 6.74
C ALA A 159 -7.76 18.18 6.52
N LEU A 160 -7.33 18.01 5.27
CA LEU A 160 -5.92 18.11 4.88
C LEU A 160 -5.36 19.52 5.16
N ALA A 161 -6.04 20.58 4.69
CA ALA A 161 -5.62 21.96 4.95
C ALA A 161 -5.48 22.23 6.46
N ARG A 162 -6.43 21.73 7.28
CA ARG A 162 -6.36 21.84 8.74
C ARG A 162 -5.16 21.09 9.33
N ALA A 163 -4.82 19.92 8.78
CA ALA A 163 -3.70 19.13 9.24
C ALA A 163 -2.34 19.77 8.91
N ILE A 164 -2.23 20.49 7.77
CA ILE A 164 -0.97 21.08 7.29
C ILE A 164 -0.79 22.57 7.64
N VAL A 165 -1.82 23.27 8.11
CA VAL A 165 -1.82 24.74 8.30
C VAL A 165 -0.71 25.27 9.22
N PHE A 166 -0.21 24.46 10.14
CA PHE A 166 0.89 24.80 11.04
C PHE A 166 2.23 24.18 10.62
N GLU A 167 2.31 23.66 9.36
CA GLU A 167 3.52 23.11 8.73
C GLU A 167 4.17 21.98 9.57
N PRO A 168 3.42 20.91 9.89
CA PRO A 168 3.98 19.79 10.65
C PRO A 168 5.03 19.05 9.85
N LYS A 169 6.05 18.50 10.52
CA LYS A 169 7.04 17.62 9.88
C LYS A 169 6.51 16.20 9.63
N ILE A 170 5.51 15.77 10.40
CA ILE A 170 4.91 14.44 10.32
C ILE A 170 3.40 14.58 10.15
N ILE A 171 2.85 13.85 9.19
CA ILE A 171 1.41 13.79 8.92
C ILE A 171 0.95 12.34 9.06
N LEU A 172 -0.12 12.13 9.80
CA LEU A 172 -0.78 10.83 9.97
C LEU A 172 -2.15 10.87 9.30
N MET A 173 -2.45 9.87 8.46
CA MET A 173 -3.72 9.79 7.72
C MET A 173 -4.37 8.42 7.96
N ASP A 174 -5.57 8.40 8.53
CA ASP A 174 -6.35 7.19 8.79
C ASP A 174 -7.45 7.04 7.74
N GLU A 175 -7.25 6.17 6.75
CA GLU A 175 -8.17 5.86 5.64
C GLU A 175 -8.84 7.10 5.01
N PRO A 176 -8.09 8.14 4.61
CA PRO A 176 -8.67 9.43 4.25
C PRO A 176 -9.52 9.39 2.97
N LEU A 177 -9.39 8.37 2.11
CA LEU A 177 -10.12 8.23 0.85
C LEU A 177 -11.29 7.23 0.91
N SER A 178 -11.48 6.53 2.04
CA SER A 178 -12.45 5.43 2.15
C SER A 178 -13.91 5.84 1.93
N ALA A 179 -14.27 7.10 2.21
CA ALA A 179 -15.62 7.62 2.06
C ALA A 179 -15.95 8.16 0.64
N LEU A 180 -15.00 8.07 -0.32
CA LEU A 180 -15.16 8.59 -1.68
C LEU A 180 -15.59 7.49 -2.66
N ASP A 181 -16.33 7.89 -3.71
CA ASP A 181 -16.58 7.02 -4.86
C ASP A 181 -15.28 6.71 -5.64
N LYS A 182 -15.32 5.70 -6.50
CA LYS A 182 -14.13 5.18 -7.19
C LYS A 182 -13.42 6.26 -8.02
N GLN A 183 -14.16 7.01 -8.85
CA GLN A 183 -13.57 7.98 -9.76
C GLN A 183 -12.92 9.15 -9.00
N LEU A 184 -13.61 9.66 -7.98
CA LEU A 184 -13.09 10.72 -7.14
C LEU A 184 -11.89 10.25 -6.32
N ARG A 185 -11.88 8.99 -5.86
CA ARG A 185 -10.76 8.38 -5.13
C ARG A 185 -9.50 8.33 -5.99
N GLU A 186 -9.59 7.82 -7.23
CA GLU A 186 -8.46 7.75 -8.17
C GLU A 186 -7.87 9.16 -8.44
N HIS A 187 -8.71 10.16 -8.62
CA HIS A 187 -8.25 11.54 -8.79
C HIS A 187 -7.56 12.09 -7.52
N MET A 188 -8.15 11.85 -6.36
CA MET A 188 -7.61 12.30 -5.07
C MET A 188 -6.30 11.62 -4.69
N GLN A 189 -6.04 10.39 -5.15
CA GLN A 189 -4.76 9.72 -4.96
C GLN A 189 -3.64 10.53 -5.64
N ILE A 190 -3.82 10.93 -6.89
CA ILE A 190 -2.84 11.74 -7.63
C ILE A 190 -2.60 13.07 -6.92
N GLU A 191 -3.67 13.76 -6.52
CA GLU A 191 -3.56 15.04 -5.81
C GLU A 191 -2.84 14.92 -4.46
N LEU A 192 -3.09 13.82 -3.72
CA LEU A 192 -2.41 13.55 -2.44
C LEU A 192 -0.91 13.30 -2.65
N ARG A 193 -0.53 12.58 -3.69
CA ARG A 193 0.88 12.36 -4.04
C ARG A 193 1.57 13.67 -4.37
N GLU A 194 0.98 14.50 -5.24
CA GLU A 194 1.49 15.83 -5.58
C GLU A 194 1.58 16.76 -4.35
N LEU A 195 0.59 16.69 -3.46
CA LEU A 195 0.58 17.46 -2.23
C LEU A 195 1.71 17.04 -1.30
N HIS A 196 1.90 15.72 -1.13
CA HIS A 196 3.00 15.17 -0.32
C HIS A 196 4.36 15.65 -0.84
N GLU A 197 4.62 15.55 -2.16
CA GLU A 197 5.86 16.00 -2.79
C GLU A 197 6.12 17.51 -2.55
N ARG A 198 5.06 18.34 -2.63
CA ARG A 198 5.18 19.78 -2.35
C ARG A 198 5.45 20.12 -0.89
N LEU A 199 4.88 19.34 0.03
CA LEU A 199 5.03 19.58 1.48
C LEU A 199 6.35 19.05 2.04
N ASN A 200 6.92 18.04 1.40
CA ASN A 200 8.12 17.32 1.87
C ASN A 200 8.02 16.89 3.34
N ALA A 201 6.81 16.57 3.80
CA ALA A 201 6.55 16.13 5.17
C ALA A 201 6.50 14.60 5.23
N THR A 202 7.07 14.00 6.25
CA THR A 202 6.97 12.56 6.47
C THR A 202 5.51 12.17 6.69
N THR A 203 5.01 11.22 5.91
CA THR A 203 3.60 10.85 5.94
C THR A 203 3.42 9.37 6.25
N ILE A 204 2.59 9.05 7.25
CA ILE A 204 2.11 7.69 7.52
C ILE A 204 0.65 7.62 7.11
N TYR A 205 0.38 6.77 6.13
CA TYR A 205 -0.92 6.61 5.50
C TYR A 205 -1.49 5.23 5.83
N VAL A 206 -2.66 5.17 6.44
CA VAL A 206 -3.36 3.89 6.69
C VAL A 206 -4.38 3.65 5.60
N THR A 207 -4.36 2.46 5.03
CA THR A 207 -5.37 2.00 4.08
C THR A 207 -5.56 0.48 4.14
N HIS A 208 -6.70 0.01 3.67
CA HIS A 208 -6.95 -1.40 3.34
C HIS A 208 -7.02 -1.61 1.81
N ASP A 209 -6.94 -0.54 1.02
CA ASP A 209 -6.94 -0.60 -0.45
C ASP A 209 -5.50 -0.73 -0.97
N GLN A 210 -5.23 -1.88 -1.61
CA GLN A 210 -3.91 -2.20 -2.17
C GLN A 210 -3.50 -1.20 -3.27
N ARG A 211 -4.46 -0.75 -4.11
CA ARG A 211 -4.17 0.18 -5.19
C ARG A 211 -3.74 1.54 -4.65
N GLU A 212 -4.39 2.00 -3.56
CA GLU A 212 -3.96 3.22 -2.88
C GLU A 212 -2.52 3.10 -2.41
N ALA A 213 -2.18 2.02 -1.69
CA ALA A 213 -0.84 1.81 -1.17
C ALA A 213 0.20 1.74 -2.29
N LEU A 214 -0.06 0.95 -3.35
CA LEU A 214 0.85 0.78 -4.48
C LEU A 214 1.06 2.07 -5.30
N THR A 215 0.03 2.96 -5.36
CA THR A 215 0.10 4.19 -6.15
C THR A 215 0.75 5.35 -5.40
N LEU A 216 0.47 5.46 -4.10
CA LEU A 216 0.84 6.65 -3.31
C LEU A 216 2.22 6.56 -2.67
N SER A 217 2.65 5.36 -2.27
CA SER A 217 3.69 5.20 -1.27
C SER A 217 5.09 5.07 -1.85
N ASP A 218 6.08 5.60 -1.15
CA ASP A 218 7.48 5.29 -1.37
C ASP A 218 7.82 3.91 -0.81
N GLU A 219 7.23 3.56 0.35
CA GLU A 219 7.28 2.24 0.96
C GLU A 219 5.92 1.82 1.52
N ILE A 220 5.74 0.53 1.66
CA ILE A 220 4.54 -0.08 2.25
C ILE A 220 4.98 -1.05 3.35
N ALA A 221 4.37 -0.94 4.52
CA ALA A 221 4.45 -1.95 5.57
C ALA A 221 3.14 -2.76 5.59
N VAL A 222 3.23 -4.04 5.26
CA VAL A 222 2.07 -4.95 5.27
C VAL A 222 1.90 -5.54 6.65
N LEU A 223 0.76 -5.26 7.28
CA LEU A 223 0.42 -5.73 8.62
C LEU A 223 -0.58 -6.89 8.57
N ASN A 224 -0.31 -7.93 9.35
CA ASN A 224 -1.25 -9.02 9.62
C ASN A 224 -1.14 -9.47 11.07
N HIS A 225 -2.27 -9.73 11.72
CA HIS A 225 -2.32 -10.19 13.13
C HIS A 225 -1.42 -9.41 14.09
N GLY A 226 -1.34 -8.09 13.91
CA GLY A 226 -0.55 -7.20 14.77
C GLY A 226 0.96 -7.21 14.51
N ARG A 227 1.43 -7.85 13.46
CA ARG A 227 2.85 -7.93 13.06
C ARG A 227 3.07 -7.36 11.66
N ILE A 228 4.26 -6.83 11.40
CA ILE A 228 4.69 -6.46 10.05
C ILE A 228 5.19 -7.72 9.36
N MET A 229 4.50 -8.13 8.30
CA MET A 229 4.83 -9.30 7.48
C MET A 229 5.97 -9.00 6.49
N GLN A 230 5.95 -7.80 5.91
CA GLN A 230 6.99 -7.29 5.02
C GLN A 230 6.91 -5.76 4.95
N GLN A 231 8.06 -5.11 4.86
CA GLN A 231 8.20 -3.69 4.50
C GLN A 231 9.14 -3.59 3.28
N GLY A 232 8.81 -2.69 2.36
CA GLY A 232 9.61 -2.44 1.16
C GLY A 232 8.89 -1.50 0.20
N THR A 233 9.50 -1.27 -0.96
CA THR A 233 8.87 -0.50 -2.03
C THR A 233 7.63 -1.23 -2.59
N PRO A 234 6.71 -0.52 -3.25
CA PRO A 234 5.59 -1.16 -3.95
C PRO A 234 6.03 -2.31 -4.87
N MET A 235 7.15 -2.13 -5.58
CA MET A 235 7.69 -3.13 -6.48
C MET A 235 8.20 -4.37 -5.72
N ASP A 236 8.91 -4.19 -4.61
CA ASP A 236 9.42 -5.31 -3.79
C ASP A 236 8.27 -6.19 -3.27
N LEU A 237 7.18 -5.57 -2.79
CA LEU A 237 6.05 -6.33 -2.26
C LEU A 237 5.28 -7.08 -3.35
N TYR A 238 5.24 -6.52 -4.55
CA TYR A 238 4.50 -7.10 -5.67
C TYR A 238 5.29 -8.20 -6.39
N GLU A 239 6.56 -7.93 -6.70
CA GLU A 239 7.41 -8.82 -7.48
C GLU A 239 8.19 -9.83 -6.61
N ASP A 240 8.44 -9.51 -5.33
CA ASP A 240 9.31 -10.28 -4.43
C ASP A 240 8.68 -10.47 -3.02
N PRO A 241 7.45 -11.01 -2.96
CA PRO A 241 6.78 -11.27 -1.68
C PRO A 241 7.59 -12.28 -0.86
N LYS A 242 7.74 -12.02 0.45
CA LYS A 242 8.55 -12.86 1.35
C LYS A 242 7.80 -14.07 1.91
N ASN A 243 6.48 -14.05 1.86
CA ASN A 243 5.64 -15.11 2.39
C ASN A 243 4.32 -15.22 1.62
N SER A 244 3.60 -16.31 1.87
CA SER A 244 2.31 -16.63 1.23
C SER A 244 1.25 -15.55 1.46
N PHE A 245 1.21 -14.99 2.68
CA PHE A 245 0.26 -13.93 3.01
C PHE A 245 0.48 -12.68 2.16
N VAL A 246 1.71 -12.20 2.05
CA VAL A 246 2.00 -10.99 1.22
C VAL A 246 1.74 -11.27 -0.25
N ALA A 247 2.11 -12.46 -0.75
CA ALA A 247 1.87 -12.87 -2.12
C ALA A 247 0.38 -12.88 -2.49
N ASP A 248 -0.45 -13.40 -1.59
CA ASP A 248 -1.90 -13.47 -1.78
C ASP A 248 -2.59 -12.12 -1.54
N PHE A 249 -2.16 -11.40 -0.51
CA PHE A 249 -2.79 -10.14 -0.11
C PHE A 249 -2.45 -8.98 -1.03
N VAL A 250 -1.25 -8.90 -1.61
CA VAL A 250 -0.82 -7.80 -2.50
C VAL A 250 -0.98 -8.21 -3.96
N GLY A 251 -2.05 -7.75 -4.60
CA GLY A 251 -2.40 -8.08 -5.99
C GLY A 251 -3.30 -9.31 -6.12
N GLU A 252 -3.61 -9.69 -7.37
CA GLU A 252 -4.42 -10.86 -7.69
C GLU A 252 -3.51 -12.06 -7.97
N THR A 253 -3.53 -13.08 -7.11
CA THR A 253 -2.59 -14.21 -7.15
C THR A 253 -3.34 -15.54 -7.08
N SER A 254 -2.88 -16.53 -7.85
CA SER A 254 -3.23 -17.94 -7.66
C SER A 254 -2.11 -18.61 -6.87
N MET A 255 -2.44 -19.18 -5.72
CA MET A 255 -1.48 -19.87 -4.85
C MET A 255 -1.58 -21.37 -5.06
N ILE A 256 -0.49 -22.03 -5.41
CA ILE A 256 -0.43 -23.47 -5.70
C ILE A 256 0.63 -24.13 -4.82
N SER A 257 0.25 -25.20 -4.12
CA SER A 257 1.21 -26.00 -3.35
C SER A 257 2.18 -26.71 -4.30
N VAL A 258 3.47 -26.60 -4.02
CA VAL A 258 4.54 -27.21 -4.82
C VAL A 258 5.55 -27.93 -3.94
N THR A 259 6.34 -28.82 -4.55
CA THR A 259 7.41 -29.55 -3.87
C THR A 259 8.76 -29.16 -4.48
N ARG A 260 9.76 -28.88 -3.65
CA ARG A 260 11.12 -28.60 -4.10
C ARG A 260 11.75 -29.82 -4.75
N THR A 261 12.32 -29.64 -5.96
CA THR A 261 13.07 -30.71 -6.67
C THR A 261 14.54 -30.36 -6.86
N GLY A 262 14.89 -29.08 -6.81
CA GLY A 262 16.26 -28.60 -6.98
C GLY A 262 16.48 -27.25 -6.30
N GLU A 263 17.63 -26.65 -6.59
CA GLU A 263 17.97 -25.32 -6.07
C GLU A 263 17.07 -24.23 -6.66
N LYS A 264 16.75 -24.35 -7.94
CA LYS A 264 15.88 -23.44 -8.70
C LYS A 264 14.78 -24.18 -9.44
N SER A 265 14.26 -25.25 -8.85
CA SER A 265 13.15 -26.00 -9.45
C SER A 265 12.20 -26.53 -8.41
N VAL A 266 10.91 -26.57 -8.81
CA VAL A 266 9.80 -27.14 -8.03
C VAL A 266 8.95 -28.03 -8.92
N GLN A 267 8.23 -28.95 -8.31
CA GLN A 267 7.31 -29.85 -8.99
C GLN A 267 5.86 -29.48 -8.70
N PHE A 268 5.06 -29.44 -9.76
CA PHE A 268 3.61 -29.36 -9.70
C PHE A 268 2.99 -30.28 -10.77
N GLY A 269 2.02 -31.13 -10.38
CA GLY A 269 1.25 -31.97 -11.31
C GLY A 269 2.09 -32.85 -12.25
N GLY A 270 3.24 -33.35 -11.78
CA GLY A 270 4.17 -34.11 -12.58
C GLY A 270 5.11 -33.28 -13.48
N ASN A 271 4.93 -31.97 -13.57
CA ASN A 271 5.80 -31.05 -14.31
C ASN A 271 6.85 -30.43 -13.39
N GLU A 272 8.10 -30.40 -13.83
CA GLU A 272 9.16 -29.63 -13.18
C GLU A 272 9.15 -28.21 -13.72
N LEU A 273 9.14 -27.23 -12.80
CA LEU A 273 9.07 -25.81 -13.09
C LEU A 273 10.35 -25.12 -12.67
N GLU A 274 10.93 -24.34 -13.54
CA GLU A 274 12.10 -23.50 -13.24
C GLU A 274 11.64 -22.22 -12.51
N THR A 275 12.36 -21.83 -11.45
CA THR A 275 12.01 -20.69 -10.60
C THR A 275 12.97 -19.51 -10.81
N ARG A 276 12.47 -18.29 -10.60
CA ARG A 276 13.25 -17.04 -10.66
C ARG A 276 14.45 -17.04 -9.71
N SER A 277 14.24 -17.48 -8.49
CA SER A 277 15.21 -17.45 -7.40
C SER A 277 15.40 -18.83 -6.78
N VAL A 278 16.39 -18.95 -5.92
CA VAL A 278 16.62 -20.15 -5.13
C VAL A 278 15.39 -20.48 -4.29
N VAL A 279 14.93 -21.72 -4.39
CA VAL A 279 13.76 -22.20 -3.65
C VAL A 279 14.12 -22.38 -2.18
N PRO A 280 13.35 -21.80 -1.23
CA PRO A 280 13.60 -21.98 0.20
C PRO A 280 13.61 -23.43 0.64
N GLU A 281 14.42 -23.75 1.66
CA GLU A 281 14.40 -25.04 2.35
C GLU A 281 13.33 -25.04 3.44
N ALA A 282 12.07 -25.05 3.03
CA ALA A 282 10.91 -24.98 3.92
C ALA A 282 9.77 -25.85 3.39
N ASP A 283 8.81 -26.15 4.23
CA ASP A 283 7.57 -26.87 3.91
C ASP A 283 6.46 -26.31 4.82
N PRO A 284 5.32 -25.85 4.32
CA PRO A 284 4.90 -25.92 2.92
C PRO A 284 5.52 -24.83 2.01
N LEU A 285 5.58 -25.14 0.71
CA LEU A 285 5.96 -24.21 -0.35
C LEU A 285 4.78 -23.91 -1.26
N TYR A 286 4.66 -22.65 -1.66
CA TYR A 286 3.61 -22.19 -2.57
C TYR A 286 4.23 -21.47 -3.76
N LEU A 287 3.76 -21.82 -4.96
CA LEU A 287 3.99 -21.08 -6.18
C LEU A 287 2.96 -19.95 -6.25
N ALA A 288 3.40 -18.71 -6.26
CA ALA A 288 2.57 -17.52 -6.38
C ALA A 288 2.51 -17.08 -7.86
N ILE A 289 1.35 -17.25 -8.49
CA ILE A 289 1.14 -16.91 -9.91
C ILE A 289 0.29 -15.64 -9.98
N ARG A 290 0.89 -14.55 -10.46
CA ARG A 290 0.16 -13.32 -10.78
C ARG A 290 -0.70 -13.52 -12.03
N THR A 291 -1.96 -13.06 -11.99
CA THR A 291 -2.95 -13.32 -13.05
C THR A 291 -2.53 -12.74 -14.41
N GLU A 292 -1.76 -11.66 -14.44
CA GLU A 292 -1.24 -11.00 -15.64
C GLU A 292 0.11 -11.57 -16.12
N LYS A 293 0.78 -12.40 -15.30
CA LYS A 293 2.06 -13.03 -15.66
C LYS A 293 1.87 -14.41 -16.28
N LEU A 294 0.69 -15.01 -16.11
CA LEU A 294 0.34 -16.29 -16.74
C LEU A 294 -0.24 -16.02 -18.12
N LEU A 295 0.45 -16.50 -19.15
CA LEU A 295 0.14 -16.23 -20.56
C LEU A 295 -0.63 -17.39 -21.20
N VAL A 296 -1.70 -17.10 -21.92
CA VAL A 296 -2.36 -18.09 -22.78
C VAL A 296 -1.58 -18.17 -24.08
N LEU A 297 -1.10 -19.37 -24.43
CA LEU A 297 -0.35 -19.62 -25.66
C LEU A 297 -1.30 -19.79 -26.86
N ASP A 298 -0.86 -19.32 -28.02
CA ASP A 298 -1.47 -19.69 -29.29
C ASP A 298 -1.30 -21.20 -29.54
N PRO A 299 -2.24 -21.87 -30.21
CA PRO A 299 -2.20 -23.32 -30.45
C PRO A 299 -0.90 -23.78 -31.11
N ASP A 300 -0.34 -22.98 -32.03
CA ASP A 300 0.85 -23.28 -32.81
C ASP A 300 2.15 -22.74 -32.20
N SER A 301 2.10 -22.16 -30.99
CA SER A 301 3.25 -21.56 -30.34
C SER A 301 4.17 -22.63 -29.75
N GLU A 302 5.47 -22.58 -30.09
CA GLU A 302 6.52 -23.34 -29.43
C GLU A 302 7.00 -22.56 -28.21
N ALA A 303 6.40 -22.78 -27.04
CA ALA A 303 6.92 -22.24 -25.79
C ALA A 303 7.76 -23.31 -25.09
N THR A 304 8.93 -22.90 -24.61
CA THR A 304 9.81 -23.71 -23.74
C THR A 304 9.73 -23.18 -22.30
N GLY A 305 9.94 -24.05 -21.32
CA GLY A 305 9.90 -23.67 -19.91
C GLY A 305 8.62 -24.12 -19.22
N ASN A 306 8.14 -23.33 -18.27
CA ASN A 306 7.00 -23.67 -17.42
C ASN A 306 5.68 -23.61 -18.19
N VAL A 307 5.24 -24.72 -18.77
CA VAL A 307 4.02 -24.83 -19.57
C VAL A 307 3.02 -25.75 -18.83
N PHE A 308 1.78 -25.26 -18.74
CA PHE A 308 0.67 -26.01 -18.17
C PHE A 308 -0.40 -26.26 -19.24
N SER A 309 -1.08 -27.38 -19.16
CA SER A 309 -2.31 -27.63 -19.90
C SER A 309 -3.49 -27.45 -18.98
N GLY A 310 -4.54 -26.78 -19.44
CA GLY A 310 -5.72 -26.55 -18.63
C GLY A 310 -6.99 -26.45 -19.45
N ARG A 311 -8.12 -26.45 -18.76
CA ARG A 311 -9.45 -26.28 -19.35
C ARG A 311 -10.12 -25.04 -18.80
N VAL A 312 -10.58 -24.15 -19.67
CA VAL A 312 -11.30 -22.93 -19.27
C VAL A 312 -12.63 -23.30 -18.61
N ARG A 313 -12.79 -22.96 -17.33
CA ARG A 313 -14.05 -23.10 -16.59
C ARG A 313 -14.97 -21.91 -16.86
N HIS A 314 -14.46 -20.71 -16.70
CA HIS A 314 -15.18 -19.46 -16.91
C HIS A 314 -14.33 -18.43 -17.64
N ALA A 315 -14.99 -17.63 -18.48
CA ALA A 315 -14.41 -16.45 -19.13
C ALA A 315 -15.29 -15.25 -18.80
N VAL A 316 -14.74 -14.24 -18.13
CA VAL A 316 -15.48 -13.06 -17.66
C VAL A 316 -14.90 -11.81 -18.31
N TYR A 317 -15.72 -11.11 -19.11
CA TYR A 317 -15.36 -9.83 -19.71
C TYR A 317 -15.58 -8.69 -18.71
N GLN A 318 -14.57 -7.86 -18.49
CA GLN A 318 -14.56 -6.75 -17.53
C GLN A 318 -14.39 -5.37 -18.20
N GLY A 319 -14.67 -5.26 -19.49
CA GLY A 319 -14.48 -4.05 -20.29
C GLY A 319 -13.07 -3.95 -20.84
N GLU A 320 -12.13 -3.42 -20.08
CA GLU A 320 -10.72 -3.26 -20.48
C GLU A 320 -9.91 -4.57 -20.50
N SER A 321 -10.42 -5.60 -19.82
CA SER A 321 -9.74 -6.89 -19.68
C SER A 321 -10.73 -8.05 -19.69
N MET A 322 -10.19 -9.24 -19.97
CA MET A 322 -10.86 -10.53 -19.79
C MET A 322 -10.14 -11.30 -18.69
N ARG A 323 -10.92 -11.92 -17.81
CA ARG A 323 -10.42 -12.85 -16.81
C ARG A 323 -10.87 -14.26 -17.14
N LEU A 324 -9.92 -15.17 -17.25
CA LEU A 324 -10.15 -16.59 -17.46
C LEU A 324 -9.89 -17.33 -16.15
N PHE A 325 -10.78 -18.24 -15.79
CA PHE A 325 -10.59 -19.20 -14.70
C PHE A 325 -10.35 -20.54 -15.35
N ILE A 326 -9.23 -21.17 -15.04
CA ILE A 326 -8.72 -22.32 -15.77
C ILE A 326 -8.38 -23.41 -14.77
N ASP A 327 -8.95 -24.60 -14.96
CA ASP A 327 -8.58 -25.78 -14.18
C ASP A 327 -7.32 -26.38 -14.81
N ILE A 328 -6.26 -26.50 -14.02
CA ILE A 328 -5.01 -27.18 -14.36
C ILE A 328 -4.86 -28.41 -13.47
N ASP A 329 -4.28 -29.47 -14.01
CA ASP A 329 -4.04 -30.73 -13.28
C ASP A 329 -5.29 -31.30 -12.54
N GLY A 330 -6.45 -31.12 -13.12
CA GLY A 330 -7.73 -31.73 -12.69
C GLY A 330 -8.52 -30.93 -11.66
N ASP A 331 -7.92 -30.39 -10.60
CA ASP A 331 -8.64 -29.74 -9.49
C ASP A 331 -8.07 -28.37 -9.06
N THR A 332 -6.94 -27.97 -9.63
CA THR A 332 -6.30 -26.71 -9.26
C THR A 332 -6.77 -25.58 -10.19
N GLU A 333 -7.46 -24.57 -9.65
CA GLU A 333 -7.89 -23.41 -10.41
C GLU A 333 -6.82 -22.32 -10.40
N VAL A 334 -6.50 -21.81 -11.60
CA VAL A 334 -5.70 -20.60 -11.78
C VAL A 334 -6.49 -19.55 -12.54
N SER A 335 -6.14 -18.29 -12.35
CA SER A 335 -6.75 -17.21 -13.13
C SER A 335 -5.72 -16.48 -13.99
N VAL A 336 -6.16 -16.14 -15.22
CA VAL A 336 -5.37 -15.34 -16.17
C VAL A 336 -6.12 -14.05 -16.43
N ARG A 337 -5.44 -12.92 -16.35
CA ARG A 337 -5.96 -11.61 -16.75
C ARG A 337 -5.27 -11.15 -18.02
N ARG A 338 -6.06 -10.89 -19.05
CA ARG A 338 -5.59 -10.38 -20.33
C ARG A 338 -6.25 -9.04 -20.65
N LEU A 339 -5.47 -8.06 -21.06
CA LEU A 339 -5.99 -6.78 -21.57
C LEU A 339 -6.63 -6.99 -22.94
N CYS A 340 -7.80 -6.38 -23.16
CA CYS A 340 -8.46 -6.34 -24.45
C CYS A 340 -7.93 -5.17 -25.28
N GLN A 341 -7.12 -5.45 -26.30
CA GLN A 341 -6.59 -4.42 -27.20
C GLN A 341 -7.44 -4.31 -28.47
N ALA A 342 -7.59 -3.07 -28.98
CA ALA A 342 -8.25 -2.86 -30.26
C ALA A 342 -7.42 -3.47 -31.40
N GLY A 343 -8.03 -4.38 -32.19
CA GLY A 343 -7.32 -5.12 -33.24
C GLY A 343 -6.75 -6.47 -32.81
N ASP A 344 -7.05 -6.94 -31.60
CA ASP A 344 -6.66 -8.26 -31.12
C ASP A 344 -7.36 -9.34 -31.96
N THR A 345 -6.60 -10.05 -32.81
CA THR A 345 -7.11 -11.10 -33.69
C THR A 345 -7.18 -12.47 -33.00
N MET A 346 -6.66 -12.58 -31.76
CA MET A 346 -6.68 -13.82 -31.02
C MET A 346 -8.12 -14.18 -30.64
N VAL A 347 -8.55 -15.36 -31.02
CA VAL A 347 -9.83 -15.90 -30.63
C VAL A 347 -9.83 -16.09 -29.10
N MET A 348 -10.68 -15.35 -28.41
CA MET A 348 -10.79 -15.44 -26.96
C MET A 348 -11.29 -16.83 -26.57
N PRO A 349 -10.57 -17.55 -25.69
CA PRO A 349 -11.00 -18.86 -25.19
C PRO A 349 -12.36 -18.77 -24.49
N LYS A 350 -13.20 -19.77 -24.72
CA LYS A 350 -14.53 -19.90 -24.13
C LYS A 350 -14.54 -20.98 -23.06
N SER A 351 -15.58 -20.97 -22.23
CA SER A 351 -15.81 -22.05 -21.29
C SER A 351 -15.85 -23.42 -22.02
N GLY A 352 -15.05 -24.35 -21.54
CA GLY A 352 -14.88 -25.69 -22.09
C GLY A 352 -13.65 -25.85 -23.00
N ASP A 353 -13.04 -24.77 -23.47
CA ASP A 353 -11.86 -24.83 -24.34
C ASP A 353 -10.64 -25.36 -23.59
N ASN A 354 -9.83 -26.17 -24.26
CA ASN A 354 -8.49 -26.50 -23.74
C ASN A 354 -7.50 -25.46 -24.16
N VAL A 355 -6.65 -25.05 -23.21
CA VAL A 355 -5.63 -24.00 -23.40
C VAL A 355 -4.29 -24.49 -22.90
N ARG A 356 -3.24 -23.93 -23.48
CA ARG A 356 -1.88 -24.05 -22.98
C ARG A 356 -1.50 -22.73 -22.33
N LEU A 357 -0.90 -22.81 -21.15
CA LEU A 357 -0.49 -21.66 -20.36
C LEU A 357 1.03 -21.68 -20.20
N HIS A 358 1.63 -20.51 -20.26
CA HIS A 358 3.07 -20.34 -20.02
C HIS A 358 3.28 -19.37 -18.88
N LEU A 359 4.06 -19.80 -17.89
CA LEU A 359 4.56 -18.96 -16.82
C LEU A 359 6.07 -18.76 -17.02
N PRO A 360 6.53 -17.57 -17.42
CA PRO A 360 7.98 -17.33 -17.61
C PRO A 360 8.76 -17.63 -16.33
N PRO A 361 9.95 -18.27 -16.40
CA PRO A 361 10.77 -18.56 -15.23
C PRO A 361 11.06 -17.34 -14.36
N GLU A 362 11.28 -16.17 -14.98
CA GLU A 362 11.48 -14.89 -14.31
C GLU A 362 10.24 -14.40 -13.52
N SER A 363 9.07 -14.95 -13.81
CA SER A 363 7.79 -14.66 -13.12
C SER A 363 7.36 -15.79 -12.18
N THR A 364 8.18 -16.84 -12.07
CA THR A 364 7.90 -18.02 -11.23
C THR A 364 8.48 -17.80 -9.84
N VAL A 365 7.62 -17.33 -8.92
CA VAL A 365 7.96 -16.96 -7.54
C VAL A 365 7.45 -18.01 -6.58
N VAL A 366 8.35 -18.55 -5.73
CA VAL A 366 8.00 -19.51 -4.68
C VAL A 366 8.17 -18.87 -3.31
N VAL A 367 7.15 -19.03 -2.47
CA VAL A 367 7.08 -18.45 -1.13
C VAL A 367 6.78 -19.52 -0.08
N THR A 368 7.07 -19.20 1.17
CA THR A 368 6.74 -19.98 2.37
C THR A 368 5.57 -19.36 3.11
N ASP A 369 5.07 -20.02 4.14
CA ASP A 369 4.12 -19.39 5.09
C ASP A 369 4.76 -18.29 5.93
#